data_a85999e16fee59de189fcac8e454ced9
#
_entry.id   a85999e16fee59de189fcac8e454ced9
#
_cell.length_a   1.000
_cell.length_b   1.000
_cell.length_c   1.000
_cell.angle_alpha   90.00
_cell.angle_beta   90.00
_cell.angle_gamma   90.00
#
_symmetry.space_group_name_H-M   'P 1'
#
loop_
_entity.id
_entity.type
_entity.pdbx_description
1 polymer ?
#
loop_
_entity_poly.entity_id
_entity_poly.type
_entity_poly.pdbx_seq_one_letter_code
_entity_poly.pdbx_strand_id
1 'polypeptide(L)'
;MSRCVNIDWLEVYACESNMNYPMNADYFRNHGYVVHEREYGTRVYSEMFTVEDQHGHAFIEVRRNPQSGSSSFTGLSELSCHLRLVNRACYANNPVRDMAEFMVKHDYIFQRIFRLDLCYDFIRFDSGDDPARFLRRYIENKFSKVNQCKVRVIGDDSWASFDWESVSWGAPTSMVGTKMYNKTKELKATGDKKPWIKQAWFESGLVDDPLNLPDVWRIEFSMHSSARNW
;
A
#
# COMPACT_ATOMS: atom_id res chain seq x y z
N MET A 1 -16.95 -19.39 -0.08
CA MET A 1 -16.46 -18.59 -1.23
C MET A 1 -14.99 -18.31 -1.02
N SER A 2 -14.18 -18.44 -2.08
CA SER A 2 -12.76 -18.15 -2.02
C SER A 2 -12.51 -16.65 -1.87
N ARG A 3 -11.48 -16.28 -1.14
CA ARG A 3 -11.12 -14.91 -0.79
C ARG A 3 -9.61 -14.79 -0.78
N CYS A 4 -9.09 -13.60 -1.09
CA CYS A 4 -7.67 -13.34 -1.05
C CYS A 4 -7.43 -12.13 -0.13
N VAL A 5 -6.59 -12.32 0.89
CA VAL A 5 -6.24 -11.28 1.86
C VAL A 5 -4.74 -11.04 1.78
N ASN A 6 -4.35 -9.78 1.57
CA ASN A 6 -2.94 -9.41 1.45
C ASN A 6 -2.67 -8.05 2.11
N ILE A 7 -1.39 -7.78 2.31
CA ILE A 7 -0.89 -6.43 2.54
C ILE A 7 -0.67 -5.78 1.16
N ASP A 8 -1.21 -4.59 0.92
CA ASP A 8 -1.00 -3.83 -0.31
C ASP A 8 0.02 -2.69 -0.15
N TRP A 9 0.26 -2.29 1.12
CA TRP A 9 1.27 -1.30 1.50
C TRP A 9 1.78 -1.58 2.92
N LEU A 10 3.09 -1.59 3.08
CA LEU A 10 3.74 -1.61 4.39
C LEU A 10 4.88 -0.60 4.40
N GLU A 11 4.75 0.42 5.24
CA GLU A 11 5.73 1.46 5.44
C GLU A 11 5.97 1.66 6.94
N VAL A 12 7.22 1.66 7.34
CA VAL A 12 7.63 1.85 8.72
C VAL A 12 8.47 3.11 8.85
N TYR A 13 8.33 3.77 9.99
CA TYR A 13 9.26 4.78 10.45
C TYR A 13 10.32 4.09 11.30
N ALA A 14 11.57 4.36 10.98
CA ALA A 14 12.73 3.78 11.64
C ALA A 14 13.82 4.84 11.86
N CYS A 15 14.85 4.49 12.61
CA CYS A 15 16.07 5.26 12.74
C CYS A 15 17.27 4.39 12.40
N GLU A 16 18.26 4.96 11.73
CA GLU A 16 19.59 4.34 11.60
C GLU A 16 20.23 4.26 12.98
N SER A 17 20.93 3.18 13.28
CA SER A 17 21.53 2.96 14.62
C SER A 17 22.77 3.80 14.86
N ASN A 18 23.45 4.23 13.80
CA ASN A 18 24.75 4.89 13.92
C ASN A 18 24.96 6.01 12.87
N MET A 19 25.27 7.21 13.34
CA MET A 19 25.59 8.37 12.48
C MET A 19 26.90 8.21 11.69
N ASN A 20 27.87 7.46 12.22
CA ASN A 20 29.18 7.31 11.58
C ASN A 20 29.17 6.33 10.39
N TYR A 21 28.10 5.55 10.25
CA TYR A 21 27.92 4.59 9.17
C TYR A 21 26.54 4.79 8.54
N PRO A 22 26.38 5.85 7.74
CA PRO A 22 25.07 6.15 7.15
C PRO A 22 24.66 5.06 6.18
N MET A 23 23.42 4.59 6.28
CA MET A 23 22.85 3.55 5.42
C MET A 23 22.35 4.14 4.10
N ASN A 24 23.24 4.88 3.41
CA ASN A 24 22.98 5.46 2.10
C ASN A 24 23.05 4.41 0.97
N ALA A 25 22.87 4.85 -0.27
CA ALA A 25 22.92 3.95 -1.44
C ALA A 25 24.26 3.21 -1.56
N ASP A 26 25.38 3.86 -1.26
CA ASP A 26 26.72 3.26 -1.33
C ASP A 26 26.92 2.19 -0.26
N TYR A 27 26.36 2.39 0.93
CA TYR A 27 26.35 1.34 1.96
C TYR A 27 25.75 0.04 1.39
N PHE A 28 24.58 0.10 0.76
CA PHE A 28 23.93 -1.08 0.21
C PHE A 28 24.70 -1.67 -0.99
N ARG A 29 25.26 -0.86 -1.86
CA ARG A 29 26.14 -1.33 -2.95
C ARG A 29 27.34 -2.09 -2.43
N ASN A 30 27.99 -1.58 -1.40
CA ASN A 30 29.16 -2.20 -0.75
C ASN A 30 28.79 -3.53 -0.06
N HIS A 31 27.51 -3.72 0.29
CA HIS A 31 26.98 -4.99 0.82
C HIS A 31 26.39 -5.92 -0.27
N GLY A 32 26.67 -5.63 -1.55
CA GLY A 32 26.32 -6.49 -2.67
C GLY A 32 24.90 -6.33 -3.19
N TYR A 33 24.17 -5.27 -2.81
CA TYR A 33 22.85 -4.99 -3.34
C TYR A 33 22.89 -4.16 -4.61
N VAL A 34 21.93 -4.41 -5.51
CA VAL A 34 21.62 -3.49 -6.60
C VAL A 34 20.72 -2.38 -6.05
N VAL A 35 21.13 -1.12 -6.34
CA VAL A 35 20.47 0.07 -5.79
C VAL A 35 20.12 1.03 -6.91
N HIS A 36 18.87 1.45 -6.95
CA HIS A 36 18.34 2.44 -7.89
C HIS A 36 18.04 3.74 -7.14
N GLU A 37 18.90 4.73 -7.30
CA GLU A 37 18.68 6.05 -6.72
C GLU A 37 17.67 6.85 -7.55
N ARG A 38 16.91 7.70 -6.88
CA ARG A 38 16.10 8.73 -7.53
C ARG A 38 16.86 10.04 -7.56
N GLU A 39 16.78 10.74 -8.67
CA GLU A 39 17.41 12.05 -8.87
C GLU A 39 16.93 13.08 -7.83
N TYR A 40 15.66 12.96 -7.40
CA TYR A 40 15.07 13.86 -6.41
C TYR A 40 14.53 13.06 -5.22
N GLY A 41 14.72 13.61 -4.04
CA GLY A 41 14.11 13.11 -2.82
C GLY A 41 12.60 13.44 -2.74
N THR A 42 12.09 13.44 -1.54
CA THR A 42 10.71 13.87 -1.23
C THR A 42 10.74 15.25 -0.59
N ARG A 43 9.56 15.83 -0.29
CA ARG A 43 9.47 17.07 0.49
C ARG A 43 10.13 16.96 1.88
N VAL A 44 10.18 15.75 2.43
CA VAL A 44 10.67 15.49 3.80
C VAL A 44 12.11 14.97 3.79
N TYR A 45 12.45 14.12 2.84
CA TYR A 45 13.73 13.42 2.76
C TYR A 45 14.50 13.83 1.50
N SER A 46 15.78 14.16 1.63
CA SER A 46 16.63 14.54 0.49
C SER A 46 17.09 13.32 -0.31
N GLU A 47 17.20 12.16 0.31
CA GLU A 47 17.64 10.93 -0.34
C GLU A 47 16.51 9.92 -0.44
N MET A 48 16.40 9.27 -1.60
CA MET A 48 15.45 8.21 -1.88
C MET A 48 16.03 7.22 -2.87
N PHE A 49 16.03 5.95 -2.50
CA PHE A 49 16.50 4.88 -3.37
C PHE A 49 15.72 3.58 -3.12
N THR A 50 15.80 2.67 -4.09
CA THR A 50 15.21 1.34 -3.99
C THR A 50 16.31 0.29 -4.01
N VAL A 51 16.23 -0.67 -3.11
CA VAL A 51 17.12 -1.83 -3.00
C VAL A 51 16.43 -3.03 -3.62
N GLU A 52 17.15 -3.82 -4.44
CA GLU A 52 16.65 -5.08 -4.99
C GLU A 52 16.86 -6.26 -4.03
N ASP A 53 16.01 -7.27 -4.17
CA ASP A 53 16.20 -8.57 -3.53
C ASP A 53 17.26 -9.42 -4.27
N GLN A 54 17.55 -10.61 -3.72
CA GLN A 54 18.50 -11.56 -4.32
C GLN A 54 18.10 -12.10 -5.71
N HIS A 55 16.86 -11.84 -6.14
CA HIS A 55 16.31 -12.26 -7.43
C HIS A 55 16.29 -11.13 -8.46
N GLY A 56 16.88 -9.97 -8.15
CA GLY A 56 16.92 -8.81 -9.02
C GLY A 56 15.58 -8.08 -9.13
N HIS A 57 14.76 -8.14 -8.09
CA HIS A 57 13.51 -7.42 -8.07
C HIS A 57 13.53 -6.30 -7.02
N ALA A 58 12.96 -5.16 -7.37
CA ALA A 58 12.74 -4.08 -6.42
C ALA A 58 12.03 -4.62 -5.17
N PHE A 59 12.65 -4.43 -4.01
CA PHE A 59 12.22 -5.00 -2.74
C PHE A 59 11.79 -3.93 -1.75
N ILE A 60 12.69 -3.01 -1.42
CA ILE A 60 12.42 -1.99 -0.42
C ILE A 60 12.85 -0.60 -0.91
N GLU A 61 12.02 0.40 -0.68
CA GLU A 61 12.32 1.80 -0.88
C GLU A 61 12.77 2.41 0.45
N VAL A 62 13.92 3.06 0.44
CA VAL A 62 14.50 3.77 1.57
C VAL A 62 14.40 5.27 1.31
N ARG A 63 13.86 6.02 2.27
CA ARG A 63 13.86 7.48 2.31
C ARG A 63 14.57 7.91 3.56
N ARG A 64 15.64 8.68 3.40
CA ARG A 64 16.51 9.07 4.50
C ARG A 64 17.02 10.51 4.34
N ASN A 65 17.81 10.96 5.30
CA ASN A 65 18.37 12.29 5.36
C ASN A 65 17.28 13.38 5.33
N PRO A 66 16.56 13.59 6.46
CA PRO A 66 15.50 14.58 6.55
C PRO A 66 16.00 15.98 6.24
N GLN A 67 15.28 16.73 5.44
CA GLN A 67 15.62 18.11 5.11
C GLN A 67 15.40 19.02 6.33
N SER A 68 16.29 19.97 6.56
CA SER A 68 16.28 20.85 7.72
C SER A 68 14.98 21.62 7.96
N GLY A 69 14.23 21.94 6.89
CA GLY A 69 12.91 22.54 6.99
C GLY A 69 11.82 21.58 7.47
N SER A 70 12.05 20.26 7.41
CA SER A 70 11.11 19.24 7.84
C SER A 70 11.29 18.85 9.30
N SER A 71 12.51 18.95 9.83
CA SER A 71 12.81 18.62 11.22
C SER A 71 12.10 19.53 12.23
N SER A 72 11.95 20.81 11.91
CA SER A 72 11.20 21.76 12.74
C SER A 72 9.68 21.46 12.77
N PHE A 73 9.19 20.76 11.78
CA PHE A 73 7.76 20.41 11.66
C PHE A 73 7.40 19.08 12.31
N THR A 74 8.35 18.16 12.40
CA THR A 74 8.05 16.76 12.70
C THR A 74 8.86 16.17 13.84
N GLY A 75 9.85 16.89 14.38
CA GLY A 75 10.77 16.35 15.40
C GLY A 75 11.63 15.20 14.89
N LEU A 76 11.84 15.08 13.56
CA LEU A 76 12.70 14.06 12.98
C LEU A 76 14.17 14.34 13.33
N SER A 77 14.90 13.31 13.75
CA SER A 77 16.35 13.34 13.89
C SER A 77 17.01 13.11 12.53
N GLU A 78 18.30 13.45 12.41
CA GLU A 78 19.08 13.18 11.19
C GLU A 78 19.13 11.69 10.85
N LEU A 79 18.98 10.81 11.84
CA LEU A 79 18.94 9.36 11.67
C LEU A 79 17.56 8.83 11.23
N SER A 80 16.56 9.70 11.17
CA SER A 80 15.20 9.30 10.82
C SER A 80 15.08 8.85 9.38
N CYS A 81 14.43 7.74 9.16
CA CYS A 81 14.15 7.20 7.82
C CYS A 81 12.78 6.56 7.73
N HIS A 82 12.29 6.42 6.50
CA HIS A 82 11.13 5.61 6.17
C HIS A 82 11.57 4.45 5.29
N LEU A 83 11.14 3.25 5.65
CA LEU A 83 11.33 2.03 4.89
C LEU A 83 9.96 1.57 4.39
N ARG A 84 9.83 1.38 3.08
CA ARG A 84 8.60 0.93 2.45
C ARG A 84 8.85 -0.29 1.59
N LEU A 85 8.15 -1.39 1.83
CA LEU A 85 8.12 -2.48 0.88
C LEU A 85 7.51 -2.00 -0.44
N VAL A 86 8.13 -2.32 -1.57
CA VAL A 86 7.49 -2.11 -2.86
C VAL A 86 6.27 -3.02 -2.99
N ASN A 87 5.27 -2.61 -3.75
CA ASN A 87 3.99 -3.32 -3.81
C ASN A 87 4.14 -4.82 -4.12
N ARG A 88 5.08 -5.21 -5.00
CA ARG A 88 5.34 -6.63 -5.29
C ARG A 88 5.79 -7.40 -4.04
N ALA A 89 6.68 -6.84 -3.25
CA ALA A 89 7.19 -7.47 -2.05
C ALA A 89 6.10 -7.63 -0.96
N CYS A 90 5.08 -6.78 -0.98
CA CYS A 90 3.92 -6.93 -0.09
C CYS A 90 3.10 -8.20 -0.37
N TYR A 91 3.23 -8.79 -1.57
CA TYR A 91 2.56 -10.03 -1.97
C TYR A 91 3.44 -11.28 -1.78
N ALA A 92 4.59 -11.16 -1.12
CA ALA A 92 5.39 -12.31 -0.70
C ALA A 92 4.70 -13.08 0.43
N ASN A 93 5.20 -14.28 0.73
CA ASN A 93 4.60 -15.17 1.75
C ASN A 93 4.52 -14.53 3.14
N ASN A 94 5.49 -13.70 3.51
CA ASN A 94 5.51 -13.06 4.82
C ASN A 94 6.17 -11.67 4.78
N PRO A 95 5.50 -10.67 4.19
CA PRO A 95 6.09 -9.35 4.00
C PRO A 95 6.48 -8.63 5.30
N VAL A 96 5.78 -8.91 6.41
CA VAL A 96 6.13 -8.35 7.72
C VAL A 96 7.44 -8.90 8.23
N ARG A 97 7.65 -10.21 8.09
CA ARG A 97 8.91 -10.87 8.44
C ARG A 97 10.05 -10.37 7.57
N ASP A 98 9.83 -10.28 6.26
CA ASP A 98 10.83 -9.83 5.31
C ASP A 98 11.29 -8.39 5.62
N MET A 99 10.36 -7.49 5.99
CA MET A 99 10.68 -6.15 6.48
C MET A 99 11.49 -6.20 7.77
N ALA A 100 11.08 -7.03 8.74
CA ALA A 100 11.77 -7.15 10.03
C ALA A 100 13.19 -7.70 9.86
N GLU A 101 13.38 -8.74 9.05
CA GLU A 101 14.68 -9.32 8.75
C GLU A 101 15.60 -8.31 8.05
N PHE A 102 15.08 -7.52 7.10
CA PHE A 102 15.83 -6.44 6.48
C PHE A 102 16.29 -5.40 7.52
N MET A 103 15.38 -4.99 8.40
CA MET A 103 15.71 -4.00 9.44
C MET A 103 16.79 -4.52 10.39
N VAL A 104 16.65 -5.76 10.87
CA VAL A 104 17.66 -6.38 11.77
C VAL A 104 19.01 -6.53 11.07
N LYS A 105 19.02 -7.01 9.82
CA LYS A 105 20.25 -7.21 9.04
C LYS A 105 21.03 -5.92 8.82
N HIS A 106 20.33 -4.80 8.73
CA HIS A 106 20.93 -3.50 8.44
C HIS A 106 20.86 -2.52 9.63
N ASP A 107 20.73 -3.04 10.87
CA ASP A 107 20.76 -2.26 12.11
C ASP A 107 19.81 -1.05 12.13
N TYR A 108 18.63 -1.18 11.52
CA TYR A 108 17.55 -0.21 11.67
C TYR A 108 16.81 -0.40 12.98
N ILE A 109 16.58 0.67 13.70
CA ILE A 109 15.78 0.68 14.93
C ILE A 109 14.33 0.99 14.55
N PHE A 110 13.45 0.00 14.70
CA PHE A 110 12.01 0.17 14.49
C PHE A 110 11.43 1.18 15.47
N GLN A 111 10.66 2.13 14.96
CA GLN A 111 9.93 3.08 15.76
C GLN A 111 8.43 2.79 15.76
N ARG A 112 7.84 2.68 14.56
CA ARG A 112 6.40 2.40 14.39
C ARG A 112 6.05 2.07 12.95
N ILE A 113 4.87 1.48 12.77
CA ILE A 113 4.25 1.39 11.46
C ILE A 113 3.74 2.80 11.09
N PHE A 114 4.21 3.33 9.96
CA PHE A 114 3.75 4.61 9.43
C PHE A 114 2.49 4.47 8.61
N ARG A 115 2.44 3.47 7.72
CA ARG A 115 1.27 3.12 6.93
C ARG A 115 1.18 1.61 6.72
N LEU A 116 -0.04 1.09 6.89
CA LEU A 116 -0.39 -0.28 6.57
C LEU A 116 -1.71 -0.29 5.81
N ASP A 117 -1.69 -0.82 4.57
CA ASP A 117 -2.91 -1.07 3.81
C ASP A 117 -3.15 -2.57 3.75
N LEU A 118 -4.29 -3.00 4.28
CA LEU A 118 -4.78 -4.37 4.15
C LEU A 118 -5.82 -4.42 3.05
N CYS A 119 -5.72 -5.39 2.17
CA CYS A 119 -6.71 -5.60 1.13
C CYS A 119 -7.38 -6.96 1.25
N TYR A 120 -8.68 -6.96 0.96
CA TYR A 120 -9.55 -8.11 0.94
C TYR A 120 -10.21 -8.17 -0.44
N ASP A 121 -9.84 -9.19 -1.21
CA ASP A 121 -10.30 -9.38 -2.58
C ASP A 121 -11.35 -10.51 -2.63
N PHE A 122 -12.44 -10.28 -3.39
CA PHE A 122 -13.56 -11.17 -3.49
C PHE A 122 -14.35 -10.95 -4.80
N ILE A 123 -15.13 -11.95 -5.23
CA ILE A 123 -15.97 -11.86 -6.43
C ILE A 123 -17.41 -11.48 -6.07
N ARG A 124 -17.94 -12.09 -5.00
CA ARG A 124 -19.30 -11.85 -4.48
C ARG A 124 -19.28 -11.78 -2.97
N PHE A 125 -20.29 -11.14 -2.39
CA PHE A 125 -20.53 -11.20 -0.94
C PHE A 125 -20.98 -12.62 -0.53
N ASP A 126 -20.86 -12.96 0.75
CA ASP A 126 -21.32 -14.25 1.28
C ASP A 126 -22.83 -14.47 1.12
N SER A 127 -23.59 -13.39 1.11
CA SER A 127 -25.02 -13.42 0.75
C SER A 127 -25.29 -13.82 -0.70
N GLY A 128 -24.25 -13.89 -1.55
CA GLY A 128 -24.39 -14.08 -3.00
C GLY A 128 -24.67 -12.79 -3.77
N ASP A 129 -24.85 -11.66 -3.07
CA ASP A 129 -25.10 -10.37 -3.70
C ASP A 129 -23.90 -9.90 -4.54
N ASP A 130 -24.24 -9.20 -5.61
CA ASP A 130 -23.27 -8.58 -6.50
C ASP A 130 -22.74 -7.27 -5.92
N PRO A 131 -21.40 -7.08 -5.86
CA PRO A 131 -20.80 -5.86 -5.30
C PRO A 131 -21.17 -4.58 -6.06
N ALA A 132 -21.30 -4.62 -7.39
CA ALA A 132 -21.71 -3.45 -8.17
C ALA A 132 -23.15 -3.04 -7.81
N ARG A 133 -24.05 -4.04 -7.63
CA ARG A 133 -25.41 -3.80 -7.17
C ARG A 133 -25.45 -3.22 -5.76
N PHE A 134 -24.58 -3.69 -4.87
CA PHE A 134 -24.44 -3.11 -3.53
C PHE A 134 -24.04 -1.63 -3.60
N LEU A 135 -22.99 -1.28 -4.37
CA LEU A 135 -22.56 0.10 -4.52
C LEU A 135 -23.67 1.00 -5.06
N ARG A 136 -24.39 0.55 -6.09
CA ARG A 136 -25.53 1.28 -6.64
C ARG A 136 -26.57 1.59 -5.56
N ARG A 137 -27.02 0.57 -4.82
CA ARG A 137 -28.00 0.74 -3.74
C ARG A 137 -27.49 1.65 -2.63
N TYR A 138 -26.19 1.57 -2.32
CA TYR A 138 -25.56 2.43 -1.32
C TYR A 138 -25.60 3.91 -1.72
N ILE A 139 -25.27 4.20 -2.97
CA ILE A 139 -25.26 5.55 -3.54
C ILE A 139 -26.69 6.12 -3.63
N GLU A 140 -27.65 5.30 -4.04
CA GLU A 140 -29.07 5.67 -4.08
C GLU A 140 -29.71 5.82 -2.69
N ASN A 141 -28.92 5.79 -1.62
CA ASN A 141 -29.37 5.91 -0.22
C ASN A 141 -30.41 4.85 0.21
N LYS A 142 -30.38 3.66 -0.39
CA LYS A 142 -31.28 2.55 -0.06
C LYS A 142 -30.86 1.76 1.18
N PHE A 143 -29.83 2.20 1.89
CA PHE A 143 -29.38 1.63 3.15
C PHE A 143 -29.40 2.66 4.28
N SER A 144 -29.75 2.24 5.48
CA SER A 144 -29.52 3.04 6.69
C SER A 144 -28.01 3.19 6.91
N LYS A 145 -27.56 4.44 6.98
CA LYS A 145 -26.15 4.76 7.28
C LYS A 145 -26.03 4.94 8.78
N VAL A 146 -25.34 4.03 9.45
CA VAL A 146 -25.19 4.03 10.91
C VAL A 146 -24.27 5.14 11.39
N ASN A 147 -23.30 5.59 10.58
CA ASN A 147 -22.34 6.63 10.94
C ASN A 147 -22.28 7.73 9.87
N GLN A 148 -22.17 8.97 10.32
CA GLN A 148 -21.89 10.12 9.44
C GLN A 148 -20.42 10.16 9.07
N CYS A 149 -19.95 9.20 8.28
CA CYS A 149 -18.61 9.29 7.70
C CYS A 149 -18.66 10.07 6.38
N LYS A 150 -17.57 10.77 6.06
CA LYS A 150 -17.43 11.38 4.73
C LYS A 150 -17.30 10.26 3.71
N VAL A 151 -18.17 10.29 2.69
CA VAL A 151 -18.19 9.33 1.60
C VAL A 151 -17.79 10.04 0.32
N ARG A 152 -16.84 9.49 -0.40
CA ARG A 152 -16.45 9.92 -1.72
C ARG A 152 -16.77 8.81 -2.72
N VAL A 153 -17.46 9.16 -3.78
CA VAL A 153 -17.85 8.24 -4.85
C VAL A 153 -17.11 8.63 -6.12
N ILE A 154 -16.61 7.66 -6.84
CA ILE A 154 -16.01 7.83 -8.16
C ILE A 154 -16.73 6.88 -9.11
N GLY A 155 -17.26 7.41 -10.20
CA GLY A 155 -17.97 6.68 -11.23
C GLY A 155 -18.39 7.61 -12.38
N ASP A 156 -18.91 7.04 -13.44
CA ASP A 156 -19.41 7.77 -14.59
C ASP A 156 -20.90 8.10 -14.39
N ASP A 157 -21.23 9.39 -14.44
CA ASP A 157 -22.60 9.92 -14.33
C ASP A 157 -23.37 9.86 -15.67
N SER A 158 -22.84 9.22 -16.71
CA SER A 158 -23.56 9.11 -17.95
C SER A 158 -24.87 8.33 -17.76
N TRP A 159 -25.99 8.91 -18.20
CA TRP A 159 -27.35 8.33 -18.09
C TRP A 159 -27.50 6.93 -18.69
N ALA A 160 -26.51 6.48 -19.46
CA ALA A 160 -26.53 5.19 -20.17
C ALA A 160 -25.82 4.04 -19.42
N SER A 161 -24.91 4.32 -18.48
CA SER A 161 -24.21 3.28 -17.73
C SER A 161 -23.80 3.78 -16.35
N PHE A 162 -24.62 3.52 -15.34
CA PHE A 162 -24.21 3.71 -13.93
C PHE A 162 -23.14 2.67 -13.55
N ASP A 163 -21.92 2.86 -13.99
CA ASP A 163 -20.81 1.99 -13.63
C ASP A 163 -20.00 2.64 -12.49
N TRP A 164 -20.54 2.47 -11.28
CA TRP A 164 -19.86 2.93 -10.08
C TRP A 164 -18.63 2.07 -9.81
N GLU A 165 -17.46 2.67 -9.91
CA GLU A 165 -16.20 1.94 -9.82
C GLU A 165 -15.63 1.91 -8.40
N SER A 166 -15.91 2.92 -7.58
CA SER A 166 -15.39 2.96 -6.23
C SER A 166 -16.18 3.85 -5.27
N VAL A 167 -16.17 3.43 -4.00
CA VAL A 167 -16.63 4.22 -2.86
C VAL A 167 -15.53 4.24 -1.81
N SER A 168 -15.28 5.42 -1.23
CA SER A 168 -14.34 5.60 -0.12
C SER A 168 -15.05 6.15 1.09
N TRP A 169 -14.74 5.60 2.25
CA TRP A 169 -15.25 6.03 3.55
C TRP A 169 -14.10 6.54 4.42
N GLY A 170 -14.36 7.57 5.17
CA GLY A 170 -13.41 8.26 6.03
C GLY A 170 -12.95 9.60 5.46
N ALA A 171 -12.47 10.48 6.34
CA ALA A 171 -11.86 11.73 5.94
C ALA A 171 -10.42 11.48 5.45
N PRO A 172 -9.86 12.32 4.57
CA PRO A 172 -8.46 12.22 4.15
C PRO A 172 -7.46 12.28 5.31
N THR A 173 -7.86 12.89 6.42
CA THR A 173 -7.06 13.02 7.65
C THR A 173 -7.39 11.94 8.69
N SER A 174 -8.25 10.99 8.37
CA SER A 174 -8.59 9.87 9.27
C SER A 174 -7.40 8.93 9.41
N MET A 175 -7.20 8.40 10.62
CA MET A 175 -6.20 7.36 10.86
C MET A 175 -6.54 6.05 10.14
N VAL A 176 -7.83 5.83 9.86
CA VAL A 176 -8.30 4.67 9.10
C VAL A 176 -9.21 5.16 7.98
N GLY A 177 -8.87 4.80 6.76
CA GLY A 177 -9.70 4.96 5.57
C GLY A 177 -10.14 3.59 5.06
N THR A 178 -11.31 3.52 4.45
CA THR A 178 -11.79 2.31 3.78
C THR A 178 -12.19 2.66 2.37
N LYS A 179 -11.83 1.80 1.41
CA LYS A 179 -12.21 1.95 0.01
C LYS A 179 -12.70 0.61 -0.52
N MET A 180 -13.79 0.64 -1.29
CA MET A 180 -14.26 -0.51 -2.06
C MET A 180 -14.27 -0.15 -3.53
N TYR A 181 -13.70 -1.01 -4.39
CA TYR A 181 -13.61 -0.75 -5.83
C TYR A 181 -13.41 -2.03 -6.64
N ASN A 182 -13.70 -1.95 -7.96
CA ASN A 182 -13.43 -3.03 -8.88
C ASN A 182 -11.93 -3.07 -9.22
N LYS A 183 -11.22 -4.03 -8.63
CA LYS A 183 -9.76 -4.17 -8.79
C LYS A 183 -9.36 -4.69 -10.16
N THR A 184 -10.20 -5.52 -10.80
CA THR A 184 -9.95 -5.99 -12.16
C THR A 184 -9.97 -4.83 -13.15
N LYS A 185 -10.93 -3.92 -13.03
CA LYS A 185 -10.99 -2.71 -13.87
C LYS A 185 -9.80 -1.78 -13.62
N GLU A 186 -9.43 -1.57 -12.35
CA GLU A 186 -8.26 -0.75 -12.01
C GLU A 186 -6.97 -1.30 -12.59
N LEU A 187 -6.74 -2.63 -12.53
CA LEU A 187 -5.57 -3.25 -13.14
C LEU A 187 -5.55 -3.05 -14.65
N LYS A 188 -6.67 -3.26 -15.34
CA LYS A 188 -6.79 -3.03 -16.78
C LYS A 188 -6.50 -1.56 -17.14
N ALA A 189 -7.05 -0.61 -16.41
CA ALA A 189 -6.86 0.82 -16.64
C ALA A 189 -5.40 1.26 -16.44
N THR A 190 -4.65 0.57 -15.57
CA THR A 190 -3.22 0.84 -15.32
C THR A 190 -2.28 0.02 -16.22
N GLY A 191 -2.80 -0.70 -17.19
CA GLY A 191 -2.04 -1.48 -18.16
C GLY A 191 -1.44 -2.77 -17.58
N ASP A 192 -2.13 -3.39 -16.63
CA ASP A 192 -1.77 -4.68 -16.03
C ASP A 192 -0.34 -4.77 -15.46
N LYS A 193 0.18 -3.67 -14.95
CA LYS A 193 1.57 -3.56 -14.47
C LYS A 193 1.87 -4.34 -13.18
N LYS A 194 0.87 -5.01 -12.58
CA LYS A 194 0.98 -5.73 -11.31
C LYS A 194 0.56 -7.20 -11.43
N PRO A 195 1.27 -8.02 -12.19
CA PRO A 195 0.89 -9.43 -12.42
C PRO A 195 0.87 -10.27 -11.15
N TRP A 196 1.66 -9.91 -10.13
CA TRP A 196 1.68 -10.60 -8.84
C TRP A 196 0.34 -10.56 -8.10
N ILE A 197 -0.51 -9.56 -8.32
CA ILE A 197 -1.86 -9.51 -7.76
C ILE A 197 -2.73 -10.61 -8.35
N LYS A 198 -2.69 -10.78 -9.68
CA LYS A 198 -3.43 -11.84 -10.38
C LYS A 198 -2.94 -13.23 -9.95
N GLN A 199 -1.62 -13.36 -9.76
CA GLN A 199 -1.01 -14.58 -9.26
C GLN A 199 -1.51 -14.92 -7.85
N ALA A 200 -1.55 -13.94 -6.94
CA ALA A 200 -2.08 -14.15 -5.59
C ALA A 200 -3.57 -14.56 -5.60
N TRP A 201 -4.37 -14.04 -6.52
CA TRP A 201 -5.76 -14.46 -6.69
C TRP A 201 -5.87 -15.91 -7.14
N PHE A 202 -5.02 -16.34 -8.07
CA PHE A 202 -4.97 -17.72 -8.54
C PHE A 202 -4.50 -18.67 -7.41
N GLU A 203 -3.41 -18.35 -6.74
CA GLU A 203 -2.85 -19.14 -5.64
C GLU A 203 -3.81 -19.29 -4.44
N SER A 204 -4.62 -18.26 -4.17
CA SER A 204 -5.66 -18.32 -3.13
C SER A 204 -6.92 -19.07 -3.56
N GLY A 205 -7.02 -19.49 -4.82
CA GLY A 205 -8.21 -20.09 -5.40
C GLY A 205 -9.39 -19.10 -5.55
N LEU A 206 -9.10 -17.79 -5.55
CA LEU A 206 -10.14 -16.78 -5.80
C LEU A 206 -10.55 -16.76 -7.27
N VAL A 207 -9.60 -16.99 -8.17
CA VAL A 207 -9.83 -17.14 -9.61
C VAL A 207 -9.22 -18.43 -10.12
N ASP A 208 -9.90 -19.05 -11.09
CA ASP A 208 -9.45 -20.32 -11.68
C ASP A 208 -8.42 -20.11 -12.82
N ASP A 209 -8.48 -18.95 -13.49
CA ASP A 209 -7.60 -18.60 -14.61
C ASP A 209 -7.15 -17.14 -14.49
N PRO A 210 -5.84 -16.88 -14.32
CA PRO A 210 -5.31 -15.51 -14.23
C PRO A 210 -5.34 -14.74 -15.55
N LEU A 211 -5.60 -15.42 -16.67
CA LEU A 211 -5.71 -14.79 -17.99
C LEU A 211 -7.16 -14.38 -18.32
N ASN A 212 -8.14 -15.06 -17.73
CA ASN A 212 -9.57 -14.80 -17.94
C ASN A 212 -10.24 -14.41 -16.63
N LEU A 213 -9.99 -13.19 -16.19
CA LEU A 213 -10.41 -12.71 -14.86
C LEU A 213 -11.89 -12.29 -14.83
N PRO A 214 -12.64 -12.74 -13.83
CA PRO A 214 -13.92 -12.15 -13.48
C PRO A 214 -13.72 -10.74 -12.89
N ASP A 215 -14.81 -10.05 -12.61
CA ASP A 215 -14.77 -8.83 -11.82
C ASP A 215 -14.42 -9.16 -10.36
N VAL A 216 -13.17 -8.92 -10.00
CA VAL A 216 -12.68 -9.02 -8.62
C VAL A 216 -12.81 -7.65 -7.96
N TRP A 217 -13.47 -7.60 -6.84
CA TRP A 217 -13.65 -6.43 -6.02
C TRP A 217 -12.68 -6.43 -4.85
N ARG A 218 -12.24 -5.25 -4.47
CA ARG A 218 -11.34 -5.05 -3.32
C ARG A 218 -11.99 -4.15 -2.28
N ILE A 219 -11.92 -4.58 -1.03
CA ILE A 219 -12.03 -3.69 0.12
C ILE A 219 -10.62 -3.46 0.66
N GLU A 220 -10.21 -2.21 0.73
CA GLU A 220 -8.90 -1.79 1.21
C GLU A 220 -9.07 -0.95 2.47
N PHE A 221 -8.34 -1.32 3.51
CA PHE A 221 -8.25 -0.58 4.77
C PHE A 221 -6.88 0.06 4.84
N SER A 222 -6.83 1.38 4.73
CA SER A 222 -5.60 2.16 4.87
C SER A 222 -5.50 2.71 6.29
N MET A 223 -4.49 2.27 7.01
CA MET A 223 -4.20 2.70 8.38
C MET A 223 -2.95 3.57 8.38
N HIS A 224 -3.06 4.77 8.95
CA HIS A 224 -1.96 5.72 9.03
C HIS A 224 -1.70 6.10 10.49
N SER A 225 -0.43 6.17 10.87
CA SER A 225 -0.09 6.83 12.13
C SER A 225 -0.33 8.34 11.98
N SER A 226 -1.08 8.94 12.91
CA SER A 226 -1.27 10.39 12.87
C SER A 226 0.05 11.09 13.23
N ALA A 227 0.37 12.18 12.52
CA ALA A 227 1.52 13.02 12.83
C ALA A 227 1.42 13.72 14.22
N ARG A 228 0.27 13.61 14.88
CA ARG A 228 0.03 14.23 16.20
C ARG A 228 0.46 13.37 17.40
N ASN A 229 0.87 12.14 17.17
CA ASN A 229 1.33 11.22 18.23
C ASN A 229 2.86 11.02 18.19
N TRP A 230 3.58 12.08 17.87
CA TRP A 230 5.05 12.16 17.91
C TRP A 230 5.51 12.72 19.23
#